data_fe84a2a9afd054b76288fcb0126b3ebe
#
_entry.id   fe84a2a9afd054b76288fcb0126b3ebe
#
_cell.length_a   1.000
_cell.length_b   1.000
_cell.length_c   1.000
_cell.angle_alpha   90.00
_cell.angle_beta   90.00
_cell.angle_gamma   90.00
#
_symmetry.space_group_name_H-M   'P 1'
#
loop_
_entity.id
_entity.type
_entity.pdbx_description
1 polymer ?
#
loop_
_entity_poly.entity_id
_entity_poly.type
_entity_poly.pdbx_seq_one_letter_code
_entity_poly.pdbx_strand_id
1 'polypeptide(L)'
;APDYPSFGDLKDYDFDNDRYESGTMKGIFNHMRCIDLLQSRKDVDPDRIGVLGHSLGGHNSMFVAAFDKRIKVVVSSCGWTLFDYYNAGDEVTKKFGGRLGAWAQKRYMPLMRDKYNLDATRVPFDFDEVIAAIAPRLFFSNSPLKDANFDVQGVKEGIVKVTKVYQFLKSKDNLQVRYPDAQHDFPPEVRLEAYRFIDKVFKHVPPVDEIK
;
A
#
# COMPACT_ATOMS: atom_id res chain seq x y z
N ALA A 1 -7.83 8.78 -9.61
CA ALA A 1 -6.48 8.42 -9.14
C ALA A 1 -5.60 9.66 -9.26
N PRO A 2 -5.00 10.17 -8.18
CA PRO A 2 -4.06 11.28 -8.24
C PRO A 2 -2.69 10.80 -8.68
N ASP A 3 -1.94 11.67 -9.36
CA ASP A 3 -0.53 11.43 -9.66
C ASP A 3 0.32 11.47 -8.39
N TYR A 4 1.26 10.55 -8.30
CA TYR A 4 2.27 10.56 -7.25
C TYR A 4 3.38 11.58 -7.58
N PRO A 5 3.95 12.29 -6.59
CA PRO A 5 5.08 13.20 -6.83
C PRO A 5 6.20 12.51 -7.61
N SER A 6 6.65 13.10 -8.70
CA SER A 6 7.58 12.60 -9.74
C SER A 6 6.97 11.68 -10.81
N PHE A 7 5.65 11.61 -10.92
CA PHE A 7 4.97 10.87 -11.99
C PHE A 7 3.88 11.76 -12.62
N GLY A 8 3.44 11.40 -13.84
CA GLY A 8 2.36 12.07 -14.54
C GLY A 8 2.55 13.59 -14.63
N ASP A 9 1.53 14.35 -14.27
CA ASP A 9 1.56 15.81 -14.26
C ASP A 9 2.51 16.39 -13.19
N LEU A 10 2.91 15.57 -12.20
CA LEU A 10 3.86 15.92 -11.15
C LEU A 10 5.28 15.41 -11.42
N LYS A 11 5.62 15.09 -12.69
CA LYS A 11 6.93 14.50 -13.06
C LYS A 11 8.13 15.38 -12.65
N ASP A 12 7.98 16.70 -12.68
CA ASP A 12 9.02 17.67 -12.38
C ASP A 12 8.96 18.17 -10.92
N TYR A 13 8.34 17.38 -10.02
CA TYR A 13 8.19 17.75 -8.62
C TYR A 13 9.55 17.91 -7.94
N ASP A 14 9.76 19.09 -7.33
CA ASP A 14 11.02 19.45 -6.65
C ASP A 14 10.97 19.04 -5.17
N PHE A 15 11.62 17.91 -4.86
CA PHE A 15 11.73 17.43 -3.49
C PHE A 15 12.72 18.21 -2.62
N ASP A 16 13.60 19.03 -3.21
CA ASP A 16 14.61 19.78 -2.46
C ASP A 16 14.04 21.07 -1.88
N ASN A 17 13.03 21.64 -2.54
CA ASN A 17 12.36 22.85 -2.08
C ASN A 17 11.02 22.58 -1.38
N ASP A 18 10.71 21.31 -1.07
CA ASP A 18 9.49 20.94 -0.35
C ASP A 18 9.74 20.88 1.17
N ARG A 19 8.68 21.13 1.94
CA ARG A 19 8.66 20.97 3.39
C ARG A 19 8.61 19.51 3.87
N TYR A 20 8.35 18.57 2.96
CA TYR A 20 8.27 17.15 3.28
C TYR A 20 9.63 16.48 3.07
N GLU A 21 10.13 15.81 4.09
CA GLU A 21 11.41 15.12 4.07
C GLU A 21 11.43 13.89 3.16
N SER A 22 10.26 13.45 2.68
CA SER A 22 10.13 12.28 1.81
C SER A 22 8.95 12.38 0.87
N GLY A 23 9.10 11.80 -0.34
CA GLY A 23 8.01 11.69 -1.29
C GLY A 23 6.85 10.84 -0.76
N THR A 24 7.11 9.83 0.07
CA THR A 24 6.06 9.04 0.74
C THR A 24 5.22 9.93 1.67
N MET A 25 5.82 10.80 2.47
CA MET A 25 5.09 11.75 3.31
C MET A 25 4.27 12.73 2.49
N LYS A 26 4.84 13.24 1.38
CA LYS A 26 4.10 14.10 0.45
C LYS A 26 2.93 13.35 -0.21
N GLY A 27 3.12 12.10 -0.60
CA GLY A 27 2.07 11.24 -1.15
C GLY A 27 0.93 11.04 -0.14
N ILE A 28 1.23 10.74 1.11
CA ILE A 28 0.24 10.64 2.18
C ILE A 28 -0.58 11.93 2.28
N PHE A 29 0.09 13.09 2.37
CA PHE A 29 -0.59 14.38 2.44
C PHE A 29 -1.50 14.63 1.24
N ASN A 30 -1.01 14.39 0.02
CA ASN A 30 -1.80 14.58 -1.20
C ASN A 30 -3.06 13.70 -1.20
N HIS A 31 -2.91 12.41 -0.83
CA HIS A 31 -4.04 11.50 -0.76
C HIS A 31 -5.06 11.90 0.32
N MET A 32 -4.60 12.40 1.48
CA MET A 32 -5.51 12.96 2.50
C MET A 32 -6.29 14.17 1.95
N ARG A 33 -5.65 15.05 1.14
CA ARG A 33 -6.36 16.15 0.46
C ARG A 33 -7.36 15.66 -0.58
N CYS A 34 -7.08 14.55 -1.27
CA CYS A 34 -8.07 13.93 -2.14
C CYS A 34 -9.29 13.42 -1.36
N ILE A 35 -9.09 12.89 -0.15
CA ILE A 35 -10.20 12.47 0.72
C ILE A 35 -11.03 13.68 1.16
N ASP A 36 -10.39 14.80 1.51
CA ASP A 36 -11.12 16.04 1.84
C ASP A 36 -11.98 16.51 0.65
N LEU A 37 -11.41 16.47 -0.56
CA LEU A 37 -12.16 16.81 -1.77
C LEU A 37 -13.36 15.88 -1.96
N LEU A 38 -13.18 14.56 -1.81
CA LEU A 38 -14.26 13.59 -1.93
C LEU A 38 -15.37 13.88 -0.90
N GLN A 39 -15.00 14.14 0.35
CA GLN A 39 -15.98 14.44 1.41
C GLN A 39 -16.70 15.78 1.20
N SER A 40 -16.11 16.72 0.48
CA SER A 40 -16.77 18.01 0.16
C SER A 40 -17.81 17.92 -0.97
N ARG A 41 -17.82 16.81 -1.71
CA ARG A 41 -18.72 16.61 -2.86
C ARG A 41 -20.09 16.13 -2.40
N LYS A 42 -21.15 16.65 -3.01
CA LYS A 42 -22.54 16.27 -2.72
C LYS A 42 -22.94 14.90 -3.28
N ASP A 43 -22.20 14.40 -4.26
CA ASP A 43 -22.44 13.12 -4.94
C ASP A 43 -21.60 11.98 -4.36
N VAL A 44 -20.88 12.21 -3.28
CA VAL A 44 -20.06 11.23 -2.56
C VAL A 44 -20.60 11.02 -1.15
N ASP A 45 -20.75 9.76 -0.76
CA ASP A 45 -21.03 9.42 0.63
C ASP A 45 -19.74 9.53 1.46
N PRO A 46 -19.63 10.50 2.39
CA PRO A 46 -18.40 10.77 3.12
C PRO A 46 -17.99 9.64 4.09
N ASP A 47 -18.90 8.73 4.43
CA ASP A 47 -18.64 7.61 5.32
C ASP A 47 -18.28 6.31 4.56
N ARG A 48 -18.32 6.34 3.24
CA ARG A 48 -18.07 5.19 2.36
C ARG A 48 -16.85 5.38 1.48
N ILE A 49 -15.71 5.72 2.10
CA ILE A 49 -14.44 5.95 1.40
C ILE A 49 -13.51 4.74 1.62
N GLY A 50 -13.05 4.17 0.52
CA GLY A 50 -12.03 3.13 0.48
C GLY A 50 -10.85 3.53 -0.39
N VAL A 51 -9.78 2.75 -0.31
CA VAL A 51 -8.59 2.92 -1.16
C VAL A 51 -8.18 1.58 -1.76
N LEU A 52 -7.84 1.61 -3.05
CA LEU A 52 -7.31 0.47 -3.79
C LEU A 52 -6.14 0.93 -4.64
N GLY A 53 -5.08 0.15 -4.67
CA GLY A 53 -3.94 0.42 -5.53
C GLY A 53 -3.14 -0.82 -5.88
N HIS A 54 -2.38 -0.72 -6.98
CA HIS A 54 -1.46 -1.73 -7.46
C HIS A 54 -0.02 -1.20 -7.45
N SER A 55 0.95 -2.05 -7.11
CA SER A 55 2.37 -1.72 -7.05
C SER A 55 2.62 -0.49 -6.14
N LEU A 56 3.17 0.60 -6.64
CA LEU A 56 3.31 1.85 -5.89
C LEU A 56 1.95 2.36 -5.34
N GLY A 57 0.86 2.17 -6.08
CA GLY A 57 -0.49 2.47 -5.60
C GLY A 57 -0.91 1.59 -4.42
N GLY A 58 -0.54 0.31 -4.42
CA GLY A 58 -0.76 -0.61 -3.30
C GLY A 58 0.01 -0.19 -2.05
N HIS A 59 1.27 0.21 -2.22
CA HIS A 59 2.10 0.81 -1.18
C HIS A 59 1.45 2.09 -0.61
N ASN A 60 1.04 3.01 -1.47
CA ASN A 60 0.40 4.26 -1.06
C ASN A 60 -0.93 4.04 -0.35
N SER A 61 -1.70 3.02 -0.76
CA SER A 61 -2.97 2.67 -0.13
C SER A 61 -2.79 2.31 1.35
N MET A 62 -1.75 1.54 1.69
CA MET A 62 -1.45 1.19 3.07
C MET A 62 -1.04 2.41 3.89
N PHE A 63 -0.12 3.22 3.35
CA PHE A 63 0.37 4.39 4.07
C PHE A 63 -0.72 5.42 4.32
N VAL A 64 -1.50 5.82 3.30
CA VAL A 64 -2.57 6.79 3.53
C VAL A 64 -3.60 6.28 4.53
N ALA A 65 -3.92 4.99 4.50
CA ALA A 65 -4.87 4.40 5.44
C ALA A 65 -4.33 4.34 6.88
N ALA A 66 -3.03 4.13 7.07
CA ALA A 66 -2.42 4.19 8.39
C ALA A 66 -2.56 5.58 9.03
N PHE A 67 -2.50 6.65 8.22
CA PHE A 67 -2.58 8.04 8.69
C PHE A 67 -4.00 8.64 8.64
N ASP A 68 -4.91 8.08 7.82
CA ASP A 68 -6.26 8.62 7.67
C ASP A 68 -7.34 7.59 8.03
N LYS A 69 -7.97 7.78 9.18
CA LYS A 69 -9.01 6.88 9.70
C LYS A 69 -10.35 6.96 8.96
N ARG A 70 -10.53 7.92 8.05
CA ARG A 70 -11.72 8.04 7.22
C ARG A 70 -11.83 6.92 6.18
N ILE A 71 -10.68 6.33 5.81
CA ILE A 71 -10.64 5.16 4.93
C ILE A 71 -11.15 3.94 5.69
N LYS A 72 -12.20 3.30 5.18
CA LYS A 72 -12.87 2.15 5.82
C LYS A 72 -12.36 0.79 5.33
N VAL A 73 -11.90 0.73 4.09
CA VAL A 73 -11.38 -0.48 3.44
C VAL A 73 -10.15 -0.17 2.61
N VAL A 74 -9.18 -1.07 2.66
CA VAL A 74 -7.90 -0.94 1.98
C VAL A 74 -7.63 -2.17 1.14
N VAL A 75 -7.30 -1.97 -0.13
CA VAL A 75 -6.82 -3.03 -1.02
C VAL A 75 -5.42 -2.68 -1.50
N SER A 76 -4.46 -3.53 -1.19
CA SER A 76 -3.08 -3.44 -1.67
C SER A 76 -2.76 -4.62 -2.58
N SER A 77 -2.52 -4.34 -3.85
CA SER A 77 -2.07 -5.34 -4.82
C SER A 77 -0.59 -5.14 -5.14
N CYS A 78 0.24 -6.15 -4.91
CA CYS A 78 1.69 -6.10 -5.14
C CYS A 78 2.34 -4.86 -4.51
N GLY A 79 1.95 -4.49 -3.29
CA GLY A 79 2.35 -3.21 -2.70
C GLY A 79 3.42 -3.33 -1.61
N TRP A 80 3.77 -4.55 -1.17
CA TRP A 80 4.63 -4.75 -0.03
C TRP A 80 5.23 -6.15 0.10
N THR A 81 6.32 -6.21 0.78
CA THR A 81 6.92 -7.38 1.46
C THR A 81 7.72 -6.85 2.65
N LEU A 82 8.12 -7.64 3.60
CA LEU A 82 9.06 -7.19 4.64
C LEU A 82 10.37 -6.72 4.01
N PHE A 83 11.01 -5.72 4.61
CA PHE A 83 12.24 -5.12 4.07
C PHE A 83 13.37 -6.14 3.85
N ASP A 84 13.46 -7.16 4.69
CA ASP A 84 14.45 -8.23 4.53
C ASP A 84 14.24 -9.08 3.29
N TYR A 85 13.03 -9.12 2.76
CA TYR A 85 12.64 -9.88 1.57
C TYR A 85 12.53 -9.03 0.30
N TYR A 86 12.64 -7.69 0.41
CA TYR A 86 12.57 -6.84 -0.76
C TYR A 86 13.78 -7.03 -1.66
N ASN A 87 13.55 -7.37 -2.92
CA ASN A 87 14.59 -7.56 -3.91
C ASN A 87 14.10 -7.17 -5.31
N ALA A 88 14.54 -6.03 -5.80
CA ALA A 88 14.22 -5.56 -7.15
C ALA A 88 15.24 -6.04 -8.21
N GLY A 89 16.08 -7.02 -7.88
CA GLY A 89 17.11 -7.59 -8.76
C GLY A 89 18.49 -6.93 -8.64
N ASP A 90 19.50 -7.62 -9.15
CA ASP A 90 20.91 -7.22 -8.99
C ASP A 90 21.23 -5.88 -9.66
N GLU A 91 20.67 -5.61 -10.82
CA GLU A 91 20.87 -4.35 -11.55
C GLU A 91 20.34 -3.15 -10.74
N VAL A 92 19.14 -3.28 -10.17
CA VAL A 92 18.53 -2.25 -9.33
C VAL A 92 19.32 -2.09 -8.03
N THR A 93 19.72 -3.18 -7.41
CA THR A 93 20.56 -3.19 -6.20
C THR A 93 21.89 -2.47 -6.44
N LYS A 94 22.55 -2.76 -7.55
CA LYS A 94 23.79 -2.09 -7.95
C LYS A 94 23.58 -0.60 -8.25
N LYS A 95 22.53 -0.28 -9.04
CA LYS A 95 22.19 1.10 -9.43
C LYS A 95 21.93 1.99 -8.23
N PHE A 96 21.25 1.50 -7.20
CA PHE A 96 20.85 2.28 -6.03
C PHE A 96 21.70 2.00 -4.79
N GLY A 97 22.81 1.26 -4.92
CA GLY A 97 23.80 1.07 -3.86
C GLY A 97 23.34 0.21 -2.68
N GLY A 98 22.41 -0.70 -2.91
CA GLY A 98 21.92 -1.63 -1.89
C GLY A 98 20.51 -2.13 -2.16
N ARG A 99 20.14 -3.24 -1.53
CA ARG A 99 18.84 -3.90 -1.72
C ARG A 99 17.65 -2.96 -1.43
N LEU A 100 17.70 -2.17 -0.36
CA LEU A 100 16.70 -1.16 -0.03
C LEU A 100 16.91 0.18 -0.75
N GLY A 101 17.96 0.30 -1.58
CA GLY A 101 18.33 1.56 -2.24
C GLY A 101 17.25 2.12 -3.15
N ALA A 102 16.43 1.27 -3.78
CA ALA A 102 15.32 1.71 -4.60
C ALA A 102 14.25 2.47 -3.77
N TRP A 103 13.99 2.05 -2.53
CA TRP A 103 13.11 2.76 -1.59
C TRP A 103 13.74 4.02 -0.99
N ALA A 104 15.07 4.14 -1.01
CA ALA A 104 15.81 5.23 -0.42
C ALA A 104 16.00 6.46 -1.35
N GLN A 105 15.21 6.55 -2.40
CA GLN A 105 15.17 7.74 -3.25
C GLN A 105 14.34 8.86 -2.58
N LYS A 106 14.63 10.14 -2.88
CA LYS A 106 13.87 11.30 -2.38
C LYS A 106 12.36 11.16 -2.62
N ARG A 107 11.99 10.58 -3.77
CA ARG A 107 10.59 10.29 -4.11
C ARG A 107 9.90 9.28 -3.19
N TYR A 108 10.65 8.56 -2.35
CA TYR A 108 10.10 7.57 -1.41
C TYR A 108 10.54 7.86 0.02
N MET A 109 11.50 7.11 0.55
CA MET A 109 11.92 7.13 1.96
C MET A 109 13.44 7.36 2.09
N PRO A 110 13.97 8.56 1.82
CA PRO A 110 15.41 8.82 1.77
C PRO A 110 16.14 8.50 3.08
N LEU A 111 15.49 8.63 4.24
CA LEU A 111 16.06 8.29 5.54
C LEU A 111 16.51 6.83 5.66
N MET A 112 15.99 5.93 4.83
CA MET A 112 16.50 4.55 4.76
C MET A 112 18.01 4.51 4.46
N ARG A 113 18.48 5.43 3.61
CA ARG A 113 19.92 5.60 3.33
C ARG A 113 20.58 6.50 4.36
N ASP A 114 20.05 7.72 4.52
CA ASP A 114 20.75 8.82 5.19
C ASP A 114 20.88 8.59 6.70
N LYS A 115 19.94 7.88 7.29
CA LYS A 115 19.91 7.62 8.74
C LYS A 115 20.11 6.15 9.09
N TYR A 116 19.59 5.24 8.27
CA TYR A 116 19.57 3.81 8.59
C TYR A 116 20.52 2.96 7.75
N ASN A 117 21.34 3.58 6.87
CA ASN A 117 22.38 2.93 6.07
C ASN A 117 21.88 1.75 5.21
N LEU A 118 20.64 1.80 4.74
CA LEU A 118 19.96 0.71 4.01
C LEU A 118 19.89 -0.63 4.78
N ASP A 119 20.01 -0.58 6.09
CA ASP A 119 19.92 -1.74 6.99
C ASP A 119 18.47 -1.87 7.50
N ALA A 120 17.77 -2.91 7.06
CA ALA A 120 16.38 -3.19 7.43
C ALA A 120 16.18 -3.25 8.95
N THR A 121 17.17 -3.79 9.68
CA THR A 121 17.09 -3.95 11.14
C THR A 121 17.16 -2.63 11.92
N ARG A 122 17.61 -1.56 11.27
CA ARG A 122 17.73 -0.22 11.86
C ARG A 122 16.55 0.68 11.52
N VAL A 123 15.75 0.35 10.49
CA VAL A 123 14.54 1.09 10.15
C VAL A 123 13.51 0.88 11.28
N PRO A 124 12.91 1.95 11.83
CA PRO A 124 12.08 1.86 13.05
C PRO A 124 10.69 1.25 12.82
N PHE A 125 10.39 0.77 11.61
CA PHE A 125 9.15 0.08 11.25
C PHE A 125 9.40 -0.82 10.04
N ASP A 126 8.46 -1.75 9.81
CA ASP A 126 8.33 -2.48 8.55
C ASP A 126 6.87 -2.46 8.08
N PHE A 127 6.57 -3.01 6.91
CA PHE A 127 5.24 -2.99 6.32
C PHE A 127 4.19 -3.73 7.15
N ASP A 128 4.56 -4.75 7.92
CA ASP A 128 3.64 -5.42 8.83
C ASP A 128 3.11 -4.47 9.92
N GLU A 129 3.93 -3.55 10.42
CA GLU A 129 3.50 -2.54 11.39
C GLU A 129 2.61 -1.47 10.75
N VAL A 130 2.90 -1.07 9.50
CA VAL A 130 2.03 -0.16 8.74
C VAL A 130 0.63 -0.79 8.55
N ILE A 131 0.57 -2.08 8.19
CA ILE A 131 -0.70 -2.80 8.02
C ILE A 131 -1.38 -3.00 9.38
N ALA A 132 -0.64 -3.31 10.43
CA ALA A 132 -1.17 -3.42 11.79
C ALA A 132 -1.82 -2.12 12.28
N ALA A 133 -1.27 -0.94 11.89
CA ALA A 133 -1.85 0.36 12.19
C ALA A 133 -3.20 0.63 11.48
N ILE A 134 -3.55 -0.15 10.46
CA ILE A 134 -4.86 -0.09 9.80
C ILE A 134 -5.93 -0.80 10.64
N ALA A 135 -5.56 -1.81 11.42
CA ALA A 135 -6.51 -2.60 12.21
C ALA A 135 -7.36 -1.72 13.15
N PRO A 136 -8.63 -2.05 13.41
CA PRO A 136 -9.38 -3.23 12.96
C PRO A 136 -10.07 -3.08 11.60
N ARG A 137 -9.75 -2.03 10.82
CA ARG A 137 -10.36 -1.76 9.50
C ARG A 137 -10.03 -2.86 8.50
N LEU A 138 -10.81 -2.96 7.45
CA LEU A 138 -10.69 -4.02 6.48
C LEU A 138 -9.45 -3.82 5.58
N PHE A 139 -8.66 -4.87 5.48
CA PHE A 139 -7.45 -4.92 4.66
C PHE A 139 -7.45 -6.17 3.78
N PHE A 140 -7.26 -5.97 2.48
CA PHE A 140 -7.11 -7.03 1.49
C PHE A 140 -5.76 -6.89 0.79
N SER A 141 -4.98 -7.98 0.76
CA SER A 141 -3.71 -8.03 0.02
C SER A 141 -3.79 -9.04 -1.13
N ASN A 142 -3.42 -8.61 -2.32
CA ASN A 142 -3.04 -9.48 -3.42
C ASN A 142 -1.52 -9.55 -3.48
N SER A 143 -0.95 -10.73 -3.22
CA SER A 143 0.50 -10.96 -3.12
C SER A 143 0.88 -12.20 -3.92
N PRO A 144 1.11 -12.05 -5.24
CA PRO A 144 1.36 -13.17 -6.14
C PRO A 144 2.59 -14.00 -5.77
N LEU A 145 2.53 -15.31 -6.07
CA LEU A 145 3.59 -16.26 -5.74
C LEU A 145 4.91 -16.02 -6.49
N LYS A 146 4.83 -15.36 -7.66
CA LYS A 146 5.98 -15.13 -8.57
C LYS A 146 6.30 -13.65 -8.74
N ASP A 147 5.91 -12.81 -7.77
CA ASP A 147 6.24 -11.39 -7.78
C ASP A 147 7.75 -11.20 -7.60
N ALA A 148 8.41 -10.65 -8.62
CA ALA A 148 9.86 -10.44 -8.60
C ALA A 148 10.31 -9.26 -7.73
N ASN A 149 9.40 -8.34 -7.38
CA ASN A 149 9.74 -7.17 -6.57
C ASN A 149 9.42 -7.39 -5.09
N PHE A 150 8.31 -8.06 -4.81
CA PHE A 150 7.78 -8.25 -3.46
C PHE A 150 7.67 -9.74 -3.16
N ASP A 151 8.76 -10.33 -2.69
CA ASP A 151 8.83 -11.74 -2.36
C ASP A 151 7.68 -12.15 -1.44
N VAL A 152 6.91 -13.13 -1.88
CA VAL A 152 5.74 -13.64 -1.18
C VAL A 152 6.08 -14.25 0.18
N GLN A 153 7.32 -14.72 0.39
CA GLN A 153 7.72 -15.27 1.68
C GLN A 153 7.72 -14.18 2.77
N GLY A 154 8.25 -12.99 2.44
CA GLY A 154 8.19 -11.84 3.35
C GLY A 154 6.76 -11.39 3.65
N VAL A 155 5.85 -11.48 2.65
CA VAL A 155 4.43 -11.22 2.89
C VAL A 155 3.83 -12.24 3.85
N LYS A 156 4.09 -13.54 3.65
CA LYS A 156 3.59 -14.61 4.53
C LYS A 156 4.05 -14.43 5.97
N GLU A 157 5.32 -14.10 6.18
CA GLU A 157 5.86 -13.85 7.53
C GLU A 157 5.24 -12.59 8.17
N GLY A 158 5.13 -11.50 7.42
CA GLY A 158 4.50 -10.27 7.89
C GLY A 158 3.03 -10.48 8.27
N ILE A 159 2.27 -11.22 7.45
CA ILE A 159 0.86 -11.52 7.73
C ILE A 159 0.67 -12.32 9.04
N VAL A 160 1.61 -13.19 9.39
CA VAL A 160 1.55 -13.89 10.70
C VAL A 160 1.57 -12.90 11.86
N LYS A 161 2.41 -11.86 11.77
CA LYS A 161 2.49 -10.80 12.79
C LYS A 161 1.22 -9.94 12.79
N VAL A 162 0.78 -9.47 11.63
CA VAL A 162 -0.44 -8.67 11.46
C VAL A 162 -1.67 -9.41 11.98
N THR A 163 -1.77 -10.71 11.71
CA THR A 163 -2.90 -11.55 12.17
C THR A 163 -3.05 -11.53 13.68
N LYS A 164 -1.96 -11.50 14.44
CA LYS A 164 -2.02 -11.41 15.92
C LYS A 164 -2.70 -10.12 16.39
N VAL A 165 -2.43 -8.99 15.72
CA VAL A 165 -3.06 -7.71 16.03
C VAL A 165 -4.55 -7.73 15.71
N TYR A 166 -4.93 -8.23 14.53
CA TYR A 166 -6.34 -8.37 14.15
C TYR A 166 -7.10 -9.32 15.07
N GLN A 167 -6.48 -10.42 15.49
CA GLN A 167 -7.05 -11.35 16.47
C GLN A 167 -7.26 -10.69 17.84
N PHE A 168 -6.26 -9.98 18.33
CA PHE A 168 -6.34 -9.23 19.59
C PHE A 168 -7.51 -8.23 19.57
N LEU A 169 -7.72 -7.55 18.44
CA LEU A 169 -8.81 -6.61 18.23
C LEU A 169 -10.16 -7.29 17.84
N LYS A 170 -10.24 -8.64 17.90
CA LYS A 170 -11.44 -9.43 17.55
C LYS A 170 -11.96 -9.15 16.13
N SER A 171 -11.05 -8.88 15.19
CA SER A 171 -11.38 -8.48 13.81
C SER A 171 -10.64 -9.32 12.75
N LYS A 172 -10.30 -10.58 13.06
CA LYS A 172 -9.53 -11.47 12.18
C LYS A 172 -10.09 -11.56 10.76
N ASP A 173 -11.40 -11.58 10.61
CA ASP A 173 -12.06 -11.70 9.31
C ASP A 173 -11.92 -10.45 8.43
N ASN A 174 -11.48 -9.34 9.02
CA ASN A 174 -11.20 -8.09 8.31
C ASN A 174 -9.85 -8.10 7.60
N LEU A 175 -9.00 -9.08 7.88
CA LEU A 175 -7.71 -9.29 7.21
C LEU A 175 -7.82 -10.41 6.19
N GLN A 176 -7.64 -10.10 4.92
CA GLN A 176 -7.67 -11.09 3.85
C GLN A 176 -6.43 -10.97 2.96
N VAL A 177 -5.88 -12.13 2.56
CA VAL A 177 -4.72 -12.20 1.67
C VAL A 177 -4.96 -13.25 0.60
N ARG A 178 -4.54 -12.98 -0.63
CA ARG A 178 -4.54 -13.90 -1.76
C ARG A 178 -3.13 -14.06 -2.30
N TYR A 179 -2.81 -15.29 -2.67
CA TYR A 179 -1.52 -15.68 -3.23
C TYR A 179 -1.73 -16.36 -4.59
N PRO A 180 -2.14 -15.61 -5.63
CA PRO A 180 -2.37 -16.19 -6.95
C PRO A 180 -1.05 -16.66 -7.59
N ASP A 181 -1.13 -17.65 -8.47
CA ASP A 181 0.00 -18.08 -9.31
C ASP A 181 0.21 -17.09 -10.46
N ALA A 182 0.73 -15.91 -10.14
CA ALA A 182 0.96 -14.81 -11.06
C ALA A 182 2.30 -14.13 -10.74
N GLN A 183 2.76 -13.30 -11.66
CA GLN A 183 3.90 -12.40 -11.48
C GLN A 183 3.42 -11.11 -10.77
N HIS A 184 4.09 -9.98 -11.01
CA HIS A 184 3.71 -8.66 -10.49
C HIS A 184 2.42 -8.17 -11.17
N ASP A 185 1.29 -8.79 -10.82
CA ASP A 185 0.00 -8.56 -11.47
C ASP A 185 -1.17 -8.56 -10.47
N PHE A 186 -2.30 -8.04 -10.89
CA PHE A 186 -3.58 -8.14 -10.20
C PHE A 186 -4.56 -8.97 -11.04
N PRO A 187 -4.52 -10.30 -10.95
CA PRO A 187 -5.34 -11.18 -11.79
C PRO A 187 -6.82 -10.85 -11.69
N PRO A 188 -7.57 -10.94 -12.78
CA PRO A 188 -8.98 -10.54 -12.83
C PRO A 188 -9.85 -11.20 -11.74
N GLU A 189 -9.65 -12.49 -11.47
CA GLU A 189 -10.39 -13.23 -10.46
C GLU A 189 -10.14 -12.68 -9.04
N VAL A 190 -8.87 -12.35 -8.71
CA VAL A 190 -8.51 -11.77 -7.40
C VAL A 190 -8.99 -10.32 -7.31
N ARG A 191 -8.94 -9.58 -8.41
CA ARG A 191 -9.46 -8.21 -8.47
C ARG A 191 -10.98 -8.18 -8.25
N LEU A 192 -11.72 -9.12 -8.83
CA LEU A 192 -13.16 -9.27 -8.57
C LEU A 192 -13.45 -9.65 -7.12
N GLU A 193 -12.63 -10.48 -6.49
CA GLU A 193 -12.76 -10.76 -5.05
C GLU A 193 -12.55 -9.49 -4.23
N ALA A 194 -11.55 -8.68 -4.56
CA ALA A 194 -11.29 -7.42 -3.89
C ALA A 194 -12.46 -6.43 -4.04
N TYR A 195 -13.09 -6.36 -5.22
CA TYR A 195 -14.29 -5.54 -5.41
C TYR A 195 -15.47 -6.04 -4.55
N ARG A 196 -15.73 -7.35 -4.51
CA ARG A 196 -16.75 -7.94 -3.62
C ARG A 196 -16.44 -7.68 -2.14
N PHE A 197 -15.17 -7.67 -1.78
CA PHE A 197 -14.76 -7.32 -0.41
C PHE A 197 -15.11 -5.86 -0.09
N ILE A 198 -14.87 -4.93 -1.01
CA ILE A 198 -15.27 -3.51 -0.89
C ILE A 198 -16.78 -3.38 -0.81
N ASP A 199 -17.52 -4.03 -1.72
CA ASP A 199 -18.99 -3.99 -1.79
C ASP A 199 -19.62 -4.46 -0.48
N LYS A 200 -19.10 -5.54 0.11
CA LYS A 200 -19.54 -6.05 1.40
C LYS A 200 -19.41 -5.00 2.51
N VAL A 201 -18.29 -4.27 2.53
CA VAL A 201 -18.04 -3.21 3.52
C VAL A 201 -19.04 -2.08 3.37
N PHE A 202 -19.28 -1.66 2.15
CA PHE A 202 -20.16 -0.54 1.85
C PHE A 202 -21.63 -0.94 1.65
N LYS A 203 -21.96 -2.23 1.83
CA LYS A 203 -23.32 -2.77 1.56
C LYS A 203 -23.82 -2.37 0.16
N HIS A 204 -22.88 -2.35 -0.80
CA HIS A 204 -23.17 -2.04 -2.19
C HIS A 204 -23.55 -3.31 -2.93
N VAL A 205 -24.62 -3.24 -3.73
CA VAL A 205 -25.05 -4.31 -4.63
C VAL A 205 -24.81 -3.81 -6.05
N PRO A 206 -23.76 -4.30 -6.74
CA PRO A 206 -23.50 -3.87 -8.10
C PRO A 206 -24.64 -4.26 -9.04
N PRO A 207 -24.96 -3.46 -10.07
CA PRO A 207 -25.90 -3.84 -11.12
C PRO A 207 -25.48 -5.16 -11.79
N VAL A 208 -26.46 -5.98 -12.14
CA VAL A 208 -26.24 -7.34 -12.68
C VAL A 208 -25.37 -7.34 -13.96
N ASP A 209 -25.35 -6.24 -14.71
CA ASP A 209 -24.63 -6.09 -15.98
C ASP A 209 -23.15 -5.70 -15.81
N GLU A 210 -22.70 -5.34 -14.61
CA GLU A 210 -21.31 -4.93 -14.33
C GLU A 210 -20.41 -6.07 -13.82
N ILE A 211 -20.95 -7.28 -13.70
CA ILE A 211 -20.24 -8.47 -13.17
C ILE A 211 -19.68 -9.35 -14.33
N LYS A 212 -19.33 -8.75 -15.47
CA LYS A 212 -18.71 -9.50 -16.59
C LYS A 212 -17.20 -9.38 -16.60
#